data_b5fc1793a47ff92cf1fba1edd233427a
#
_entry.id   b5fc1793a47ff92cf1fba1edd233427a
#
_cell.length_a   1.000
_cell.length_b   1.000
_cell.length_c   1.000
_cell.angle_alpha   90.00
_cell.angle_beta   90.00
_cell.angle_gamma   90.00
#
_symmetry.space_group_name_H-M   'P 1'
#
loop_
_entity.id
_entity.type
_entity.pdbx_description
1 polymer ?
#
loop_
_entity_poly.entity_id
_entity_poly.type
_entity_poly.pdbx_seq_one_letter_code
_entity_poly.pdbx_strand_id
1 'polypeptide(L)'
;TEVTTANIGQEVTVMGWVQKSRNKGGIIFVDLRDRSGILQIIFEESDCGAESFAKAEKLRSEYVIAVTGRVEARSGAVNENLATGAIEVRANSLRILSESETPPFPIEENSKTKEELRLKYRFLDLRRPDMQRNLLLRSKIAILTRQFLAEEGFLEIETPTLIKSTPEGARDYLIPSRKHHGKFYALPQAPQQYKQLLMVSGFDKYFQVAPCFRDEDARADRSPGEFYQLDFEMSFATQEDVFRVGEE
;
A
#
# COMPACT_ATOMS: atom_id res chain seq x y z
N THR A 1 0.60 9.28 12.10
CA THR A 1 1.08 10.66 12.29
C THR A 1 2.36 10.63 13.10
N GLU A 2 3.25 11.58 12.87
CA GLU A 2 4.44 11.80 13.72
C GLU A 2 4.08 12.52 15.03
N VAL A 3 2.85 13.01 15.15
CA VAL A 3 2.33 13.73 16.34
C VAL A 3 1.94 12.72 17.41
N THR A 4 2.52 12.91 18.59
CA THR A 4 2.33 12.06 19.78
C THR A 4 2.02 12.91 21.02
N THR A 5 1.82 12.27 22.16
CA THR A 5 1.68 12.97 23.46
C THR A 5 2.88 13.83 23.83
N ALA A 6 4.07 13.53 23.30
CA ALA A 6 5.27 14.35 23.49
C ALA A 6 5.19 15.75 22.83
N ASN A 7 4.27 15.93 21.91
CA ASN A 7 4.05 17.20 21.22
C ASN A 7 3.00 18.10 21.89
N ILE A 8 2.41 17.67 23.01
CA ILE A 8 1.41 18.49 23.74
C ILE A 8 2.00 19.86 24.07
N GLY A 9 1.24 20.92 23.73
CA GLY A 9 1.64 22.31 23.89
C GLY A 9 2.36 22.91 22.68
N GLN A 10 2.80 22.10 21.73
CA GLN A 10 3.47 22.55 20.49
C GLN A 10 2.45 22.92 19.41
N GLU A 11 2.81 23.89 18.58
CA GLU A 11 2.09 24.17 17.33
C GLU A 11 2.62 23.26 16.23
N VAL A 12 1.69 22.65 15.49
CA VAL A 12 2.00 21.73 14.38
C VAL A 12 1.15 22.07 13.17
N THR A 13 1.66 21.75 11.99
CA THR A 13 0.85 21.72 10.75
C THR A 13 0.69 20.27 10.31
N VAL A 14 -0.55 19.82 10.24
CA VAL A 14 -0.93 18.45 9.82
C VAL A 14 -1.73 18.50 8.53
N MET A 15 -1.52 17.49 7.68
CA MET A 15 -2.20 17.37 6.38
C MET A 15 -2.78 15.97 6.23
N GLY A 16 -3.93 15.87 5.56
CA GLY A 16 -4.55 14.58 5.31
C GLY A 16 -5.92 14.70 4.67
N TRP A 17 -6.61 13.58 4.64
CA TRP A 17 -7.97 13.45 4.15
C TRP A 17 -8.97 13.54 5.31
N VAL A 18 -10.05 14.28 5.11
CA VAL A 18 -11.18 14.31 6.03
C VAL A 18 -11.89 12.96 5.99
N GLN A 19 -11.74 12.16 7.05
CA GLN A 19 -12.46 10.90 7.20
C GLN A 19 -13.92 11.15 7.59
N LYS A 20 -14.13 12.02 8.58
CA LYS A 20 -15.43 12.36 9.11
C LYS A 20 -15.41 13.77 9.72
N SER A 21 -16.49 14.53 9.51
CA SER A 21 -16.69 15.81 10.16
C SER A 21 -18.01 15.78 10.95
N ARG A 22 -18.03 16.37 12.13
CA ARG A 22 -19.18 16.41 13.05
C ARG A 22 -19.25 17.77 13.71
N ASN A 23 -20.34 18.51 13.51
CA ASN A 23 -20.64 19.75 14.24
C ASN A 23 -21.47 19.40 15.49
N LYS A 24 -21.01 19.81 16.67
CA LYS A 24 -21.68 19.65 17.96
C LYS A 24 -21.80 20.99 18.64
N GLY A 25 -22.83 21.73 18.29
CA GLY A 25 -23.20 22.97 18.99
C GLY A 25 -22.12 24.06 18.89
N GLY A 26 -21.51 24.28 17.73
CA GLY A 26 -20.50 25.32 17.53
C GLY A 26 -19.07 24.84 17.66
N ILE A 27 -18.86 23.55 17.95
CA ILE A 27 -17.55 22.92 17.92
C ILE A 27 -17.55 21.88 16.81
N ILE A 28 -16.58 21.96 15.88
CA ILE A 28 -16.48 21.02 14.76
C ILE A 28 -15.30 20.07 15.03
N PHE A 29 -15.62 18.77 15.05
CA PHE A 29 -14.66 17.69 15.19
C PHE A 29 -14.41 17.08 13.83
N VAL A 30 -13.14 17.03 13.40
CA VAL A 30 -12.71 16.40 12.15
C VAL A 30 -11.74 15.28 12.46
N ASP A 31 -12.09 14.08 12.00
CA ASP A 31 -11.16 12.96 11.97
C ASP A 31 -10.31 13.10 10.71
N LEU A 32 -9.06 13.52 10.85
CA LEU A 32 -8.09 13.69 9.77
C LEU A 32 -7.28 12.41 9.62
N ARG A 33 -7.31 11.82 8.42
CA ARG A 33 -6.62 10.56 8.11
C ARG A 33 -5.40 10.82 7.24
N ASP A 34 -4.31 10.16 7.58
CA ASP A 34 -3.16 9.94 6.71
C ASP A 34 -2.82 8.43 6.64
N ARG A 35 -1.68 8.06 6.04
CA ARG A 35 -1.25 6.66 5.94
C ARG A 35 -0.90 6.02 7.30
N SER A 36 -0.68 6.82 8.33
CA SER A 36 -0.28 6.36 9.66
C SER A 36 -1.46 6.18 10.62
N GLY A 37 -2.62 6.74 10.28
CA GLY A 37 -3.81 6.62 11.11
C GLY A 37 -4.72 7.84 11.05
N ILE A 38 -5.44 8.07 12.13
CA ILE A 38 -6.43 9.14 12.29
C ILE A 38 -6.01 10.04 13.43
N LEU A 39 -6.09 11.34 13.23
CA LEU A 39 -5.88 12.36 14.26
C LEU A 39 -7.13 13.23 14.36
N GLN A 40 -7.63 13.47 15.58
CA GLN A 40 -8.76 14.35 15.80
C GLN A 40 -8.32 15.81 15.75
N ILE A 41 -9.04 16.61 14.98
CA ILE A 41 -8.89 18.06 14.89
C ILE A 41 -10.15 18.71 15.47
N ILE A 42 -9.99 19.78 16.22
CA ILE A 42 -11.09 20.57 16.76
C ILE A 42 -11.04 21.98 16.18
N PHE A 43 -12.18 22.46 15.71
CA PHE A 43 -12.38 23.84 15.31
C PHE A 43 -13.40 24.51 16.22
N GLU A 44 -12.99 25.59 16.85
CA GLU A 44 -13.85 26.54 17.57
C GLU A 44 -13.62 27.92 16.96
N GLU A 45 -14.68 28.71 16.77
CA GLU A 45 -14.59 30.01 16.12
C GLU A 45 -13.68 30.98 16.89
N SER A 46 -13.69 30.86 18.24
CA SER A 46 -12.83 31.64 19.14
C SER A 46 -11.34 31.44 18.88
N ASP A 47 -10.92 30.26 18.41
CA ASP A 47 -9.54 29.89 18.23
C ASP A 47 -9.06 30.07 16.78
N CYS A 48 -9.87 29.61 15.83
CA CYS A 48 -9.49 29.62 14.41
C CYS A 48 -10.04 30.81 13.60
N GLY A 49 -10.89 31.63 14.23
CA GLY A 49 -11.57 32.76 13.57
C GLY A 49 -12.70 32.34 12.65
N ALA A 50 -13.59 33.30 12.37
CA ALA A 50 -14.82 33.07 11.60
C ALA A 50 -14.57 32.50 10.19
N GLU A 51 -13.49 32.92 9.52
CA GLU A 51 -13.18 32.43 8.18
C GLU A 51 -12.82 30.93 8.16
N SER A 52 -11.92 30.49 9.06
CA SER A 52 -11.54 29.07 9.14
C SER A 52 -12.69 28.23 9.64
N PHE A 53 -13.48 28.74 10.58
CA PHE A 53 -14.67 28.04 11.08
C PHE A 53 -15.72 27.83 9.99
N ALA A 54 -16.03 28.86 9.20
CA ALA A 54 -16.97 28.75 8.06
C ALA A 54 -16.47 27.79 6.96
N LYS A 55 -15.14 27.65 6.77
CA LYS A 55 -14.55 26.63 5.92
C LYS A 55 -14.72 25.24 6.52
N ALA A 56 -14.51 25.09 7.85
CA ALA A 56 -14.63 23.81 8.55
C ALA A 56 -16.07 23.26 8.52
N GLU A 57 -17.10 24.11 8.56
CA GLU A 57 -18.49 23.70 8.40
C GLU A 57 -18.80 23.07 7.02
N LYS A 58 -18.06 23.48 5.99
CA LYS A 58 -18.26 22.99 4.62
C LYS A 58 -17.45 21.73 4.30
N LEU A 59 -16.59 21.26 5.22
CA LEU A 59 -15.77 20.09 5.00
C LEU A 59 -16.61 18.83 4.75
N ARG A 60 -16.25 18.09 3.74
CA ARG A 60 -16.85 16.81 3.39
C ARG A 60 -15.80 15.70 3.40
N SER A 61 -16.29 14.47 3.42
CA SER A 61 -15.42 13.29 3.36
C SER A 61 -14.47 13.36 2.15
N GLU A 62 -13.23 12.95 2.38
CA GLU A 62 -12.14 12.89 1.40
C GLU A 62 -11.63 14.25 0.89
N TYR A 63 -12.09 15.38 1.41
CA TYR A 63 -11.39 16.65 1.20
C TYR A 63 -9.97 16.55 1.74
N VAL A 64 -9.01 17.12 1.02
CA VAL A 64 -7.63 17.23 1.48
C VAL A 64 -7.44 18.58 2.12
N ILE A 65 -7.00 18.57 3.37
CA ILE A 65 -6.84 19.79 4.15
C ILE A 65 -5.46 19.87 4.79
N ALA A 66 -5.02 21.08 5.04
CA ALA A 66 -3.90 21.42 5.93
C ALA A 66 -4.45 22.23 7.10
N VAL A 67 -4.10 21.81 8.30
CA VAL A 67 -4.51 22.47 9.55
C VAL A 67 -3.28 22.81 10.35
N THR A 68 -3.14 24.07 10.74
CA THR A 68 -2.16 24.51 11.75
C THR A 68 -2.89 24.72 13.06
N GLY A 69 -2.33 24.19 14.14
CA GLY A 69 -2.94 24.27 15.44
C GLY A 69 -2.07 23.71 16.55
N ARG A 70 -2.54 23.85 17.78
CA ARG A 70 -1.85 23.39 18.97
C ARG A 70 -2.26 21.97 19.33
N VAL A 71 -1.28 21.13 19.65
CA VAL A 71 -1.53 19.78 20.16
C VAL A 71 -1.93 19.88 21.62
N GLU A 72 -3.05 19.27 21.97
CA GLU A 72 -3.57 19.25 23.35
C GLU A 72 -3.90 17.81 23.75
N ALA A 73 -3.96 17.57 25.06
CA ALA A 73 -4.56 16.36 25.58
C ALA A 73 -6.03 16.36 25.20
N ARG A 74 -6.56 15.19 24.82
CA ARG A 74 -7.97 15.07 24.42
C ARG A 74 -8.90 15.56 25.52
N SER A 75 -9.81 16.45 25.19
CA SER A 75 -10.76 17.06 26.14
C SER A 75 -11.82 16.07 26.63
N GLY A 76 -12.11 15.01 25.86
CA GLY A 76 -13.02 13.93 26.21
C GLY A 76 -12.30 12.66 26.67
N ALA A 77 -13.03 11.54 26.72
CA ALA A 77 -12.44 10.23 27.00
C ALA A 77 -11.40 9.85 25.96
N VAL A 78 -10.30 9.23 26.41
CA VAL A 78 -9.27 8.67 25.53
C VAL A 78 -9.90 7.64 24.62
N ASN A 79 -9.60 7.71 23.32
CA ASN A 79 -10.06 6.73 22.36
C ASN A 79 -8.99 5.64 22.17
N GLU A 80 -9.13 4.53 22.89
CA GLU A 80 -8.18 3.42 22.86
C GLU A 80 -8.05 2.73 21.49
N ASN A 81 -9.01 2.96 20.57
CA ASN A 81 -8.96 2.40 19.21
C ASN A 81 -8.05 3.21 18.25
N LEU A 82 -7.51 4.34 18.70
CA LEU A 82 -6.63 5.18 17.89
C LEU A 82 -5.29 5.33 18.58
N ALA A 83 -4.20 5.19 17.83
CA ALA A 83 -2.85 5.44 18.33
C ALA A 83 -2.67 6.89 18.84
N THR A 84 -3.43 7.83 18.28
CA THR A 84 -3.47 9.25 18.66
C THR A 84 -4.63 9.58 19.61
N GLY A 85 -5.30 8.58 20.15
CA GLY A 85 -6.57 8.76 20.88
C GLY A 85 -6.48 9.54 22.18
N ALA A 86 -5.28 9.77 22.70
CA ALA A 86 -5.02 10.59 23.88
C ALA A 86 -4.83 12.08 23.58
N ILE A 87 -4.70 12.45 22.31
CA ILE A 87 -4.43 13.82 21.86
C ILE A 87 -5.43 14.30 20.82
N GLU A 88 -5.48 15.59 20.64
CA GLU A 88 -6.20 16.29 19.58
C GLU A 88 -5.45 17.54 19.16
N VAL A 89 -5.74 18.08 17.98
CA VAL A 89 -5.19 19.36 17.53
C VAL A 89 -6.29 20.41 17.55
N ARG A 90 -6.10 21.43 18.36
CA ARG A 90 -6.96 22.62 18.38
C ARG A 90 -6.51 23.56 17.27
N ALA A 91 -7.35 23.71 16.27
CA ALA A 91 -7.00 24.40 15.02
C ALA A 91 -6.95 25.92 15.20
N ASN A 92 -5.87 26.56 14.72
CA ASN A 92 -5.74 27.99 14.58
C ASN A 92 -6.06 28.44 13.15
N SER A 93 -5.78 27.59 12.14
CA SER A 93 -6.09 27.90 10.75
C SER A 93 -6.40 26.67 9.92
N LEU A 94 -7.16 26.86 8.84
CA LEU A 94 -7.57 25.81 7.91
C LEU A 94 -7.31 26.25 6.46
N ARG A 95 -6.63 25.40 5.70
CA ARG A 95 -6.52 25.50 4.25
C ARG A 95 -7.12 24.25 3.59
N ILE A 96 -8.08 24.44 2.71
CA ILE A 96 -8.55 23.36 1.82
C ILE A 96 -7.56 23.28 0.66
N LEU A 97 -6.86 22.14 0.55
CA LEU A 97 -5.88 21.90 -0.49
C LEU A 97 -6.55 21.32 -1.74
N SER A 98 -7.57 20.49 -1.56
CA SER A 98 -8.38 19.93 -2.64
C SER A 98 -9.75 19.54 -2.13
N GLU A 99 -10.77 19.88 -2.88
CA GLU A 99 -12.11 19.37 -2.66
C GLU A 99 -12.28 18.00 -3.32
N SER A 100 -13.28 17.25 -2.91
CA SER A 100 -13.63 15.94 -3.45
C SER A 100 -15.13 15.82 -3.64
N GLU A 101 -15.55 15.11 -4.67
CA GLU A 101 -16.89 14.60 -4.77
C GLU A 101 -17.15 13.55 -3.68
N THR A 102 -18.42 13.31 -3.35
CA THR A 102 -18.77 12.26 -2.38
C THR A 102 -18.31 10.89 -2.90
N PRO A 103 -17.47 10.16 -2.15
CA PRO A 103 -17.03 8.82 -2.56
C PRO A 103 -18.22 7.87 -2.75
N PRO A 104 -18.12 6.92 -3.71
CA PRO A 104 -19.18 5.95 -3.99
C PRO A 104 -19.40 4.94 -2.85
N PHE A 105 -18.49 4.88 -1.89
CA PHE A 105 -18.58 4.09 -0.67
C PHE A 105 -17.70 4.69 0.44
N PRO A 106 -18.02 4.44 1.71
CA PRO A 106 -17.21 4.91 2.83
C PRO A 106 -15.85 4.19 2.88
N ILE A 107 -14.80 4.97 3.18
CA ILE A 107 -13.44 4.45 3.34
C ILE A 107 -13.25 4.06 4.81
N GLU A 108 -13.65 2.85 5.13
CA GLU A 108 -13.62 2.30 6.49
C GLU A 108 -13.23 0.82 6.47
N GLU A 109 -12.73 0.34 7.59
CA GLU A 109 -12.40 -1.07 7.76
C GLU A 109 -13.68 -1.94 7.72
N ASN A 110 -13.56 -3.16 7.23
CA ASN A 110 -14.66 -4.13 7.14
C ASN A 110 -15.89 -3.64 6.35
N SER A 111 -15.67 -2.82 5.32
CA SER A 111 -16.73 -2.30 4.46
C SER A 111 -17.58 -3.43 3.86
N LYS A 112 -18.91 -3.29 3.92
CA LYS A 112 -19.87 -4.19 3.28
C LYS A 112 -20.11 -3.88 1.79
N THR A 113 -19.36 -2.95 1.24
CA THR A 113 -19.45 -2.58 -0.19
C THR A 113 -19.11 -3.76 -1.09
N LYS A 114 -19.94 -4.00 -2.10
CA LYS A 114 -19.73 -5.08 -3.08
C LYS A 114 -18.37 -4.95 -3.76
N GLU A 115 -17.74 -6.08 -4.01
CA GLU A 115 -16.41 -6.16 -4.59
C GLU A 115 -16.31 -5.46 -5.95
N GLU A 116 -17.31 -5.63 -6.82
CA GLU A 116 -17.35 -4.98 -8.14
C GLU A 116 -17.18 -3.45 -8.04
N LEU A 117 -17.86 -2.81 -7.08
CA LEU A 117 -17.77 -1.36 -6.89
C LEU A 117 -16.39 -0.98 -6.32
N ARG A 118 -15.84 -1.79 -5.41
CA ARG A 118 -14.49 -1.58 -4.86
C ARG A 118 -13.41 -1.74 -5.92
N LEU A 119 -13.55 -2.71 -6.83
CA LEU A 119 -12.63 -2.90 -7.95
C LEU A 119 -12.73 -1.76 -8.97
N LYS A 120 -13.94 -1.27 -9.26
CA LYS A 120 -14.13 -0.12 -10.15
C LYS A 120 -13.44 1.14 -9.63
N TYR A 121 -13.45 1.36 -8.32
CA TYR A 121 -12.81 2.50 -7.65
C TYR A 121 -11.65 2.03 -6.76
N ARG A 122 -10.77 1.17 -7.31
CA ARG A 122 -9.71 0.52 -6.57
C ARG A 122 -8.80 1.48 -5.82
N PHE A 123 -8.53 2.66 -6.38
CA PHE A 123 -7.73 3.71 -5.73
C PHE A 123 -8.36 4.26 -4.44
N LEU A 124 -9.68 4.23 -4.30
CA LEU A 124 -10.37 4.54 -3.05
C LEU A 124 -10.37 3.35 -2.09
N ASP A 125 -10.59 2.15 -2.60
CA ASP A 125 -10.55 0.92 -1.80
C ASP A 125 -9.17 0.74 -1.14
N LEU A 126 -8.09 1.10 -1.83
CA LEU A 126 -6.72 1.05 -1.28
C LEU A 126 -6.45 2.05 -0.15
N ARG A 127 -7.33 3.02 0.10
CA ARG A 127 -7.26 3.90 1.28
C ARG A 127 -7.78 3.25 2.55
N ARG A 128 -8.48 2.13 2.45
CA ARG A 128 -9.01 1.40 3.61
C ARG A 128 -7.87 0.82 4.45
N PRO A 129 -7.98 0.87 5.79
CA PRO A 129 -6.91 0.42 6.69
C PRO A 129 -6.51 -1.05 6.48
N ASP A 130 -7.48 -1.95 6.25
CA ASP A 130 -7.23 -3.37 5.98
C ASP A 130 -6.47 -3.60 4.68
N MET A 131 -6.81 -2.86 3.61
CA MET A 131 -6.09 -2.92 2.35
C MET A 131 -4.67 -2.35 2.45
N GLN A 132 -4.51 -1.24 3.17
CA GLN A 132 -3.19 -0.66 3.41
C GLN A 132 -2.30 -1.59 4.22
N ARG A 133 -2.82 -2.24 5.27
CA ARG A 133 -2.06 -3.23 6.06
C ARG A 133 -1.52 -4.36 5.18
N ASN A 134 -2.33 -4.89 4.26
CA ASN A 134 -1.90 -5.96 3.36
C ASN A 134 -0.74 -5.51 2.45
N LEU A 135 -0.83 -4.31 1.87
CA LEU A 135 0.25 -3.78 1.01
C LEU A 135 1.52 -3.47 1.82
N LEU A 136 1.38 -2.91 3.02
CA LEU A 136 2.51 -2.65 3.92
C LEU A 136 3.18 -3.95 4.34
N LEU A 137 2.40 -4.99 4.69
CA LEU A 137 2.92 -6.30 5.02
C LEU A 137 3.68 -6.92 3.85
N ARG A 138 3.09 -6.91 2.64
CA ARG A 138 3.76 -7.39 1.43
C ARG A 138 5.09 -6.67 1.19
N SER A 139 5.10 -5.35 1.34
CA SER A 139 6.32 -4.54 1.18
C SER A 139 7.40 -4.94 2.20
N LYS A 140 7.01 -5.11 3.48
CA LYS A 140 7.94 -5.55 4.53
C LYS A 140 8.51 -6.93 4.24
N ILE A 141 7.66 -7.90 3.87
CA ILE A 141 8.09 -9.25 3.50
C ILE A 141 9.10 -9.19 2.37
N ALA A 142 8.82 -8.46 1.29
CA ALA A 142 9.73 -8.35 0.15
C ALA A 142 11.10 -7.76 0.54
N ILE A 143 11.13 -6.75 1.41
CA ILE A 143 12.37 -6.14 1.90
C ILE A 143 13.17 -7.12 2.76
N LEU A 144 12.50 -7.78 3.72
CA LEU A 144 13.14 -8.76 4.60
C LEU A 144 13.70 -9.95 3.82
N THR A 145 12.94 -10.48 2.87
CA THR A 145 13.40 -11.58 2.00
C THR A 145 14.64 -11.18 1.21
N ARG A 146 14.65 -9.99 0.62
CA ARG A 146 15.84 -9.50 -0.11
C ARG A 146 17.04 -9.34 0.80
N GLN A 147 16.84 -8.80 2.00
CA GLN A 147 17.91 -8.63 2.97
C GLN A 147 18.48 -9.98 3.39
N PHE A 148 17.62 -10.92 3.79
CA PHE A 148 18.01 -12.26 4.19
C PHE A 148 18.80 -12.98 3.08
N LEU A 149 18.28 -13.03 1.87
CA LEU A 149 18.96 -13.70 0.76
C LEU A 149 20.29 -13.03 0.38
N ALA A 150 20.38 -11.71 0.47
CA ALA A 150 21.64 -11.00 0.26
C ALA A 150 22.68 -11.33 1.34
N GLU A 151 22.28 -11.45 2.60
CA GLU A 151 23.13 -11.87 3.74
C GLU A 151 23.59 -13.31 3.57
N GLU A 152 22.76 -14.20 3.00
CA GLU A 152 23.10 -15.58 2.62
C GLU A 152 23.99 -15.68 1.35
N GLY A 153 24.33 -14.54 0.74
CA GLY A 153 25.22 -14.45 -0.42
C GLY A 153 24.55 -14.69 -1.77
N PHE A 154 23.21 -14.60 -1.83
CA PHE A 154 22.49 -14.62 -3.09
C PHE A 154 22.55 -13.27 -3.81
N LEU A 155 22.62 -13.32 -5.14
CA LEU A 155 22.57 -12.16 -6.02
C LEU A 155 21.15 -12.02 -6.60
N GLU A 156 20.52 -10.86 -6.44
CA GLU A 156 19.27 -10.55 -7.14
C GLU A 156 19.57 -10.19 -8.59
N ILE A 157 19.11 -11.00 -9.52
CA ILE A 157 19.31 -10.79 -10.96
C ILE A 157 17.96 -10.84 -11.66
N GLU A 158 17.57 -9.72 -12.28
CA GLU A 158 16.34 -9.64 -13.07
C GLU A 158 16.53 -10.31 -14.43
N THR A 159 15.58 -11.18 -14.79
CA THR A 159 15.56 -11.88 -16.07
C THR A 159 14.61 -11.22 -17.06
N PRO A 160 14.81 -11.39 -18.38
CA PRO A 160 13.94 -10.80 -19.39
C PRO A 160 12.47 -11.21 -19.26
N THR A 161 11.57 -10.24 -19.45
CA THR A 161 10.11 -10.45 -19.45
C THR A 161 9.56 -10.76 -20.85
N LEU A 162 10.18 -10.25 -21.92
CA LEU A 162 9.84 -10.61 -23.29
C LEU A 162 10.77 -11.72 -23.78
N ILE A 163 10.28 -12.95 -23.80
CA ILE A 163 11.09 -14.13 -24.09
C ILE A 163 10.56 -14.91 -25.30
N LYS A 164 11.25 -15.95 -25.68
CA LYS A 164 10.74 -16.98 -26.60
C LYS A 164 9.81 -17.90 -25.81
N SER A 165 8.72 -18.35 -26.44
CA SER A 165 7.83 -19.37 -25.85
C SER A 165 8.63 -20.61 -25.41
N THR A 166 8.32 -21.09 -24.20
CA THR A 166 8.97 -22.25 -23.57
C THR A 166 7.90 -23.23 -23.09
N PRO A 167 8.08 -24.54 -23.29
CA PRO A 167 7.10 -25.55 -22.88
C PRO A 167 7.20 -25.84 -21.37
N GLU A 168 6.66 -24.97 -20.52
CA GLU A 168 6.71 -25.11 -19.06
C GLU A 168 5.40 -25.63 -18.42
N GLY A 169 4.47 -26.14 -19.23
CA GLY A 169 3.26 -26.83 -18.75
C GLY A 169 1.98 -26.00 -18.78
N ALA A 170 2.02 -24.68 -18.67
CA ALA A 170 0.87 -23.80 -18.85
C ALA A 170 0.84 -23.21 -20.28
N ARG A 171 -0.25 -22.54 -20.64
CA ARG A 171 -0.32 -21.76 -21.87
C ARG A 171 0.43 -20.43 -21.69
N ASP A 172 1.16 -20.04 -22.72
CA ASP A 172 1.87 -18.75 -22.74
C ASP A 172 0.92 -17.62 -23.14
N TYR A 173 1.11 -16.45 -22.49
CA TYR A 173 0.63 -15.20 -23.06
C TYR A 173 1.55 -14.80 -24.22
N LEU A 174 0.98 -14.68 -25.43
CA LEU A 174 1.73 -14.36 -26.64
C LEU A 174 1.56 -12.87 -27.00
N ILE A 175 2.69 -12.22 -27.30
CA ILE A 175 2.73 -10.82 -27.71
C ILE A 175 3.19 -10.74 -29.18
N PRO A 176 2.35 -10.28 -30.12
CA PRO A 176 2.74 -10.13 -31.51
C PRO A 176 3.91 -9.17 -31.69
N SER A 177 4.90 -9.56 -32.48
CA SER A 177 6.03 -8.70 -32.81
C SER A 177 5.67 -7.74 -33.94
N ARG A 178 5.76 -6.43 -33.69
CA ARG A 178 5.61 -5.42 -34.76
C ARG A 178 6.78 -5.43 -35.73
N LYS A 179 7.98 -5.77 -35.26
CA LYS A 179 9.22 -5.75 -36.03
C LYS A 179 9.38 -6.99 -36.92
N HIS A 180 8.85 -8.14 -36.48
CA HIS A 180 8.98 -9.40 -37.19
C HIS A 180 7.58 -10.00 -37.43
N HIS A 181 7.03 -9.79 -38.64
CA HIS A 181 5.72 -10.29 -39.02
C HIS A 181 5.60 -11.81 -38.86
N GLY A 182 4.49 -12.27 -38.27
CA GLY A 182 4.25 -13.68 -38.01
C GLY A 182 5.03 -14.29 -36.84
N LYS A 183 5.81 -13.47 -36.11
CA LYS A 183 6.52 -13.91 -34.90
C LYS A 183 5.92 -13.29 -33.63
N PHE A 184 6.13 -13.97 -32.51
CA PHE A 184 5.58 -13.61 -31.21
C PHE A 184 6.69 -13.66 -30.16
N TYR A 185 6.59 -12.79 -29.17
CA TYR A 185 7.20 -12.96 -27.86
C TYR A 185 6.23 -13.70 -26.96
N ALA A 186 6.75 -14.31 -25.91
CA ALA A 186 5.95 -14.83 -24.80
C ALA A 186 6.29 -14.10 -23.50
N LEU A 187 5.33 -14.06 -22.57
CA LEU A 187 5.60 -13.69 -21.19
C LEU A 187 6.08 -14.93 -20.41
N PRO A 188 7.01 -14.79 -19.44
CA PRO A 188 7.60 -15.93 -18.76
C PRO A 188 6.57 -16.59 -17.80
N GLN A 189 6.47 -17.90 -17.86
CA GLN A 189 5.75 -18.69 -16.85
C GLN A 189 6.54 -18.83 -15.56
N ALA A 190 7.87 -18.86 -15.68
CA ALA A 190 8.88 -18.85 -14.64
C ALA A 190 10.24 -18.53 -15.27
N PRO A 191 11.26 -18.07 -14.51
CA PRO A 191 12.60 -17.78 -15.04
C PRO A 191 13.48 -19.03 -15.21
N GLN A 192 12.90 -20.20 -15.39
CA GLN A 192 13.57 -21.51 -15.31
C GLN A 192 14.81 -21.64 -16.20
N GLN A 193 14.72 -21.24 -17.47
CA GLN A 193 15.86 -21.35 -18.39
C GLN A 193 16.97 -20.34 -18.02
N TYR A 194 16.59 -19.14 -17.63
CA TYR A 194 17.54 -18.09 -17.30
C TYR A 194 18.32 -18.39 -16.01
N LYS A 195 17.66 -18.89 -14.98
CA LYS A 195 18.36 -19.26 -13.74
C LYS A 195 19.34 -20.38 -13.93
N GLN A 196 19.04 -21.37 -14.78
CA GLN A 196 20.00 -22.42 -15.15
C GLN A 196 21.20 -21.85 -15.90
N LEU A 197 20.97 -20.92 -16.85
CA LEU A 197 22.07 -20.23 -17.54
C LEU A 197 22.94 -19.41 -16.59
N LEU A 198 22.36 -18.78 -15.59
CA LEU A 198 23.09 -18.06 -14.56
C LEU A 198 23.99 -19.00 -13.75
N MET A 199 23.51 -20.18 -13.38
CA MET A 199 24.33 -21.20 -12.71
C MET A 199 25.50 -21.64 -13.60
N VAL A 200 25.25 -21.93 -14.88
CA VAL A 200 26.32 -22.26 -15.86
C VAL A 200 27.29 -21.11 -16.05
N SER A 201 26.83 -19.88 -15.89
CA SER A 201 27.67 -18.67 -16.01
C SER A 201 28.51 -18.36 -14.77
N GLY A 202 28.41 -19.19 -13.72
CA GLY A 202 29.21 -19.06 -12.50
C GLY A 202 28.63 -18.15 -11.42
N PHE A 203 27.31 -17.88 -11.49
CA PHE A 203 26.59 -17.22 -10.40
C PHE A 203 26.07 -18.30 -9.44
N ASP A 204 26.83 -18.63 -8.44
CA ASP A 204 26.59 -19.78 -7.56
C ASP A 204 25.28 -19.69 -6.75
N LYS A 205 24.79 -18.50 -6.47
CA LYS A 205 23.55 -18.26 -5.76
C LYS A 205 22.80 -17.09 -6.41
N TYR A 206 21.63 -17.37 -6.91
CA TYR A 206 20.73 -16.41 -7.57
C TYR A 206 19.39 -16.36 -6.87
N PHE A 207 18.77 -15.20 -6.84
CA PHE A 207 17.34 -15.07 -6.58
C PHE A 207 16.71 -13.93 -7.37
N GLN A 208 15.39 -13.97 -7.44
CA GLN A 208 14.57 -12.94 -8.05
C GLN A 208 13.16 -12.97 -7.46
N VAL A 209 12.54 -11.79 -7.26
CA VAL A 209 11.09 -11.68 -7.11
C VAL A 209 10.49 -11.59 -8.51
N ALA A 210 10.28 -12.73 -9.14
CA ALA A 210 10.00 -12.87 -10.57
C ALA A 210 8.52 -12.66 -10.90
N PRO A 211 8.17 -11.76 -11.84
CA PRO A 211 6.83 -11.72 -12.40
C PRO A 211 6.61 -12.95 -13.29
N CYS A 212 5.54 -13.68 -13.05
CA CYS A 212 5.18 -14.91 -13.75
C CYS A 212 3.77 -14.79 -14.32
N PHE A 213 3.58 -15.36 -15.52
CA PHE A 213 2.35 -15.24 -16.29
C PHE A 213 1.92 -16.61 -16.80
N ARG A 214 0.68 -16.99 -16.59
CA ARG A 214 0.11 -18.25 -17.08
C ARG A 214 -1.28 -18.01 -17.61
N ASP A 215 -1.52 -18.29 -18.90
CA ASP A 215 -2.81 -18.17 -19.55
C ASP A 215 -3.63 -19.42 -19.24
N GLU A 216 -4.09 -19.51 -18.01
CA GLU A 216 -4.93 -20.57 -17.48
C GLU A 216 -6.29 -20.03 -17.07
N ASP A 217 -7.29 -20.92 -16.95
CA ASP A 217 -8.61 -20.52 -16.49
C ASP A 217 -8.52 -19.98 -15.06
N ALA A 218 -8.76 -18.68 -14.93
CA ALA A 218 -8.66 -17.98 -13.66
C ALA A 218 -9.66 -18.57 -12.65
N ARG A 219 -9.13 -19.11 -11.57
CA ARG A 219 -9.91 -19.35 -10.35
C ARG A 219 -9.76 -18.14 -9.48
N ALA A 220 -10.84 -17.41 -9.25
CA ALA A 220 -10.85 -16.13 -8.54
C ALA A 220 -10.16 -16.16 -7.17
N ASP A 221 -10.05 -17.33 -6.56
CA ASP A 221 -9.46 -17.57 -5.24
C ASP A 221 -8.03 -18.14 -5.24
N ARG A 222 -7.50 -18.61 -6.42
CA ARG A 222 -6.25 -19.40 -6.41
C ARG A 222 -5.27 -19.17 -7.54
N SER A 223 -5.69 -18.72 -8.70
CA SER A 223 -4.83 -18.67 -9.90
C SER A 223 -5.06 -17.39 -10.69
N PRO A 224 -4.51 -16.25 -10.22
CA PRO A 224 -4.41 -15.08 -11.08
C PRO A 224 -3.48 -15.44 -12.26
N GLY A 225 -3.82 -15.00 -13.47
CA GLY A 225 -2.97 -15.21 -14.65
C GLY A 225 -1.59 -14.51 -14.54
N GLU A 226 -1.45 -13.56 -13.62
CA GLU A 226 -0.22 -12.86 -13.27
C GLU A 226 0.03 -12.98 -11.77
N PHE A 227 1.23 -13.39 -11.39
CA PHE A 227 1.66 -13.51 -10.01
C PHE A 227 3.18 -13.35 -9.87
N TYR A 228 3.65 -13.22 -8.63
CA TYR A 228 5.08 -13.13 -8.34
C TYR A 228 5.55 -14.40 -7.63
N GLN A 229 6.71 -14.91 -8.05
CA GLN A 229 7.42 -15.98 -7.36
C GLN A 229 8.66 -15.41 -6.68
N LEU A 230 8.92 -15.83 -5.44
CA LEU A 230 10.27 -15.80 -4.92
C LEU A 230 10.98 -17.00 -5.53
N ASP A 231 11.82 -16.74 -6.50
CA ASP A 231 12.58 -17.76 -7.22
C ASP A 231 14.06 -17.68 -6.81
N PHE A 232 14.67 -18.78 -6.47
CA PHE A 232 16.10 -18.85 -6.18
C PHE A 232 16.72 -20.15 -6.69
N GLU A 233 18.01 -20.12 -6.96
CA GLU A 233 18.79 -21.26 -7.49
C GLU A 233 20.16 -21.27 -6.86
N MET A 234 20.68 -22.45 -6.61
CA MET A 234 22.00 -22.67 -5.99
C MET A 234 22.80 -23.71 -6.76
N SER A 235 24.08 -23.39 -7.04
CA SER A 235 25.07 -24.37 -7.50
C SER A 235 25.68 -25.12 -6.32
N PHE A 236 26.20 -26.32 -6.57
CA PHE A 236 26.91 -27.15 -5.58
C PHE A 236 26.10 -27.46 -4.32
N ALA A 237 24.79 -27.46 -4.42
CA ALA A 237 23.86 -27.63 -3.30
C ALA A 237 23.16 -28.99 -3.36
N THR A 238 22.91 -29.56 -2.18
CA THR A 238 22.04 -30.73 -1.97
C THR A 238 20.61 -30.27 -1.70
N GLN A 239 19.68 -31.21 -1.68
CA GLN A 239 18.29 -30.93 -1.29
C GLN A 239 18.19 -30.30 0.11
N GLU A 240 19.00 -30.78 1.06
CA GLU A 240 19.01 -30.27 2.44
C GLU A 240 19.51 -28.82 2.50
N ASP A 241 20.44 -28.41 1.64
CA ASP A 241 20.89 -27.03 1.57
C ASP A 241 19.78 -26.09 1.09
N VAL A 242 18.93 -26.54 0.14
CA VAL A 242 17.79 -25.79 -0.35
C VAL A 242 16.72 -25.66 0.74
N PHE A 243 16.46 -26.76 1.47
CA PHE A 243 15.50 -26.74 2.58
C PHE A 243 15.95 -25.80 3.69
N ARG A 244 17.22 -25.82 4.07
CA ARG A 244 17.76 -24.91 5.07
C ARG A 244 17.49 -23.44 4.73
N VAL A 245 17.79 -23.02 3.52
CA VAL A 245 17.53 -21.63 3.07
C VAL A 245 16.03 -21.31 3.04
N GLY A 246 15.19 -22.28 2.70
CA GLY A 246 13.74 -22.08 2.60
C GLY A 246 13.01 -22.09 3.93
N GLU A 247 13.61 -22.64 4.99
CA GLU A 247 13.02 -22.75 6.34
C GLU A 247 13.45 -21.61 7.27
N GLU A 248 14.59 -20.99 7.01
CA GLU A 248 15.06 -19.80 7.73
C GLU A 248 14.34 -18.51 7.27
#